data_c1a56c3e2c78e3ae71d18f4b71da0e8c
#
_entry.id   c1a56c3e2c78e3ae71d18f4b71da0e8c
#
_cell.length_a   1.000
_cell.length_b   1.000
_cell.length_c   1.000
_cell.angle_alpha   90.00
_cell.angle_beta   90.00
_cell.angle_gamma   90.00
#
_symmetry.space_group_name_H-M   'P 1'
#
loop_
_entity.id
_entity.type
_entity.pdbx_description
1 polymer ?
#
loop_
_entity_poly.entity_id
_entity_poly.type
_entity_poly.pdbx_seq_one_letter_code
_entity_poly.pdbx_strand_id
1 'polypeptide(L)'
;MTSKQRAYLMSLASKEQPVVHIGKGALTPEIIESARESIEKRELIKVAVLQNCLENPREMGQIMAERLHAELVQVIGKKIVLYKAAKKPVIKLPK
;
A
#
# COMPACT_ATOMS: atom_id res chain seq x y z
N MET A 1 -13.74 4.48 4.46
CA MET A 1 -13.86 3.43 3.41
C MET A 1 -14.81 2.35 3.87
N THR A 2 -15.76 1.96 3.02
CA THR A 2 -16.73 0.92 3.36
C THR A 2 -16.11 -0.47 3.15
N SER A 3 -16.73 -1.49 3.74
CA SER A 3 -16.30 -2.88 3.53
C SER A 3 -16.38 -3.28 2.06
N LYS A 4 -17.38 -2.79 1.36
CA LYS A 4 -17.56 -3.06 -0.08
C LYS A 4 -16.43 -2.44 -0.90
N GLN A 5 -16.05 -1.21 -0.58
CA GLN A 5 -14.95 -0.52 -1.24
C GLN A 5 -13.62 -1.24 -0.96
N ARG A 6 -13.39 -1.64 0.27
CA ARG A 6 -12.19 -2.38 0.66
C ARG A 6 -12.09 -3.71 -0.09
N ALA A 7 -13.19 -4.46 -0.16
CA ALA A 7 -13.22 -5.73 -0.87
C ALA A 7 -12.91 -5.56 -2.36
N TYR A 8 -13.43 -4.51 -2.96
CA TYR A 8 -13.16 -4.19 -4.36
C TYR A 8 -11.66 -3.91 -4.59
N LEU A 9 -11.06 -3.09 -3.71
CA LEU A 9 -9.62 -2.79 -3.81
C LEU A 9 -8.75 -4.02 -3.59
N MET A 10 -9.15 -4.90 -2.67
CA MET A 10 -8.44 -6.16 -2.45
C MET A 10 -8.49 -7.04 -3.69
N SER A 11 -9.61 -7.07 -4.38
CA SER A 11 -9.77 -7.79 -5.64
C SER A 11 -8.82 -7.26 -6.71
N LEU A 12 -8.72 -5.94 -6.85
CA LEU A 12 -7.79 -5.32 -7.80
C LEU A 12 -6.35 -5.64 -7.43
N ALA A 13 -6.02 -5.53 -6.13
CA ALA A 13 -4.66 -5.74 -5.65
C ALA A 13 -4.18 -7.17 -5.86
N SER A 14 -5.08 -8.14 -5.85
CA SER A 14 -4.71 -9.54 -6.05
C SER A 14 -4.05 -9.79 -7.41
N LYS A 15 -4.30 -8.91 -8.38
CA LYS A 15 -3.75 -9.01 -9.73
C LYS A 15 -2.50 -8.14 -9.91
N GLU A 16 -2.15 -7.35 -8.90
CA GLU A 16 -1.02 -6.44 -9.00
C GLU A 16 0.26 -7.06 -8.44
N GLN A 17 1.38 -6.65 -9.02
CA GLN A 17 2.70 -7.00 -8.50
C GLN A 17 3.15 -5.95 -7.50
N PRO A 18 3.93 -6.32 -6.47
CA PRO A 18 4.50 -5.34 -5.56
C PRO A 18 5.38 -4.35 -6.32
N VAL A 19 5.22 -3.06 -6.01
CA VAL A 19 6.02 -1.99 -6.62
C VAL A 19 7.04 -1.42 -5.65
N VAL A 20 6.91 -1.74 -4.36
CA VAL A 20 7.85 -1.31 -3.32
C VAL A 20 8.23 -2.55 -2.51
N HIS A 21 9.51 -2.66 -2.17
CA HIS A 21 10.03 -3.77 -1.39
C HIS A 21 10.74 -3.24 -0.15
N ILE A 22 10.33 -3.72 1.02
CA ILE A 22 10.91 -3.30 2.29
C ILE A 22 11.88 -4.38 2.76
N GLY A 23 13.16 -4.02 2.85
CA GLY A 23 14.21 -4.94 3.26
C GLY A 23 14.69 -4.68 4.68
N LYS A 24 15.96 -4.99 4.92
CA LYS A 24 16.59 -4.93 6.25
C LYS A 24 16.52 -3.55 6.89
N GLY A 25 16.59 -2.48 6.11
CA GLY A 25 16.51 -1.12 6.63
C GLY A 25 15.12 -0.66 7.03
N ALA A 26 14.11 -1.50 6.83
CA ALA A 26 12.70 -1.21 7.11
C ALA A 26 12.24 0.06 6.38
N LEU A 27 11.50 0.96 7.05
CA LEU A 27 10.95 2.16 6.40
C LEU A 27 11.98 3.29 6.35
N THR A 28 12.88 3.23 5.38
CA THR A 28 13.83 4.31 5.12
C THR A 28 13.13 5.47 4.42
N PRO A 29 13.71 6.69 4.45
CA PRO A 29 13.16 7.82 3.71
C PRO A 29 13.02 7.52 2.21
N GLU A 30 13.95 6.78 1.64
CA GLU A 30 13.94 6.41 0.22
C GLU A 30 12.75 5.50 -0.10
N ILE A 31 12.43 4.56 0.78
CA ILE A 31 11.28 3.66 0.60
C ILE A 31 9.98 4.45 0.69
N ILE A 32 9.87 5.34 1.66
CA ILE A 32 8.67 6.18 1.79
C ILE A 32 8.48 7.05 0.55
N GLU A 33 9.56 7.64 0.04
CA GLU A 33 9.47 8.49 -1.16
C GLU A 33 9.11 7.68 -2.40
N SER A 34 9.70 6.50 -2.55
CA SER A 34 9.36 5.58 -3.64
C SER A 34 7.89 5.19 -3.61
N ALA A 35 7.38 4.89 -2.41
CA ALA A 35 5.97 4.56 -2.24
C ALA A 35 5.07 5.76 -2.57
N ARG A 36 5.48 6.97 -2.18
CA ARG A 36 4.74 8.19 -2.47
C ARG A 36 4.60 8.41 -3.97
N GLU A 37 5.70 8.29 -4.70
CA GLU A 37 5.69 8.44 -6.15
C GLU A 37 4.81 7.39 -6.82
N SER A 38 4.90 6.15 -6.36
CA SER A 38 4.12 5.06 -6.93
C SER A 38 2.62 5.23 -6.68
N ILE A 39 2.24 5.59 -5.45
CA ILE A 39 0.82 5.69 -5.11
C ILE A 39 0.15 6.90 -5.76
N GLU A 40 0.90 7.97 -5.98
CA GLU A 40 0.36 9.13 -6.68
C GLU A 40 0.05 8.85 -8.14
N LYS A 41 0.78 7.93 -8.74
CA LYS A 41 0.56 7.54 -10.14
C LYS A 41 -0.46 6.42 -10.28
N ARG A 42 -0.47 5.47 -9.35
CA ARG A 42 -1.24 4.23 -9.49
C ARG A 42 -2.50 4.18 -8.64
N GLU A 43 -2.62 5.03 -7.64
CA GLU A 43 -3.68 5.05 -6.64
C GLU A 43 -3.68 3.82 -5.72
N LEU A 44 -3.48 2.62 -6.28
CA LEU A 44 -3.43 1.36 -5.54
C LEU A 44 -2.05 0.74 -5.72
N ILE A 45 -1.37 0.47 -4.61
CA ILE A 45 -0.05 -0.16 -4.67
C ILE A 45 0.02 -1.33 -3.70
N LYS A 46 0.86 -2.30 -4.05
CA LYS A 46 1.19 -3.42 -3.20
C LYS A 46 2.64 -3.30 -2.78
N VAL A 47 2.91 -3.50 -1.51
CA VAL A 47 4.24 -3.43 -0.92
C VAL A 47 4.61 -4.81 -0.40
N ALA A 48 5.78 -5.31 -0.76
CA ALA A 48 6.28 -6.59 -0.27
C ALA A 48 7.28 -6.36 0.86
N VAL A 49 7.09 -7.08 1.97
CA VAL A 49 8.05 -7.08 3.08
C VAL A 49 8.95 -8.28 2.88
N LEU A 50 10.24 -8.05 2.68
CA LEU A 50 11.19 -9.11 2.40
C LEU A 50 11.57 -9.86 3.69
N GLN A 51 12.10 -11.08 3.53
CA GLN A 51 12.41 -11.95 4.67
C GLN A 51 13.45 -11.37 5.62
N ASN A 52 14.34 -10.51 5.11
CA ASN A 52 15.37 -9.90 5.95
C ASN A 52 14.88 -8.68 6.74
N CYS A 53 13.62 -8.30 6.58
CA CYS A 53 12.99 -7.26 7.39
C CYS A 53 12.33 -7.91 8.61
N LEU A 54 12.73 -7.50 9.80
CA LEU A 54 12.21 -8.07 11.04
C LEU A 54 11.05 -7.28 11.64
N GLU A 55 10.70 -6.15 11.02
CA GLU A 55 9.60 -5.31 11.49
C GLU A 55 8.25 -5.93 11.18
N ASN A 56 7.25 -5.60 12.00
CA ASN A 56 5.89 -6.11 11.83
C ASN A 56 5.23 -5.47 10.61
N PRO A 57 4.76 -6.26 9.62
CA PRO A 57 4.15 -5.71 8.42
C PRO A 57 2.93 -4.82 8.68
N ARG A 58 2.09 -5.18 9.65
CA ARG A 58 0.90 -4.39 9.97
C ARG A 58 1.27 -3.01 10.52
N GLU A 59 2.25 -2.96 11.40
CA GLU A 59 2.73 -1.70 11.96
C GLU A 59 3.34 -0.81 10.86
N MET A 60 4.15 -1.40 9.98
CA MET A 60 4.73 -0.67 8.86
C MET A 60 3.64 -0.16 7.91
N GLY A 61 2.62 -0.98 7.65
CA GLY A 61 1.49 -0.57 6.83
C GLY A 61 0.77 0.63 7.40
N GLN A 62 0.55 0.65 8.71
CA GLN A 62 -0.09 1.76 9.40
C GLN A 62 0.75 3.03 9.30
N ILE A 63 2.06 2.92 9.51
CA ILE A 63 2.98 4.05 9.41
C ILE A 63 2.99 4.60 7.98
N MET A 64 3.08 3.72 7.00
CA MET A 64 3.07 4.14 5.60
C MET A 64 1.76 4.84 5.23
N ALA A 65 0.63 4.29 5.64
CA ALA A 65 -0.67 4.90 5.37
C ALA A 65 -0.73 6.31 5.95
N GLU A 66 -0.25 6.49 7.17
CA GLU A 66 -0.24 7.79 7.81
C GLU A 66 0.67 8.77 7.09
N ARG A 67 1.90 8.35 6.77
CA ARG A 67 2.87 9.22 6.10
C ARG A 67 2.49 9.58 4.67
N LEU A 68 1.82 8.67 3.98
CA LEU A 68 1.40 8.89 2.60
C LEU A 68 0.01 9.51 2.48
N HIS A 69 -0.69 9.68 3.61
CA HIS A 69 -2.09 10.10 3.64
C HIS A 69 -2.95 9.15 2.81
N ALA A 70 -2.69 7.86 2.99
CA ALA A 70 -3.34 6.79 2.23
C ALA A 70 -4.18 5.93 3.17
N GLU A 71 -5.02 5.08 2.57
CA GLU A 71 -5.78 4.09 3.31
C GLU A 71 -5.01 2.77 3.34
N LEU A 72 -4.92 2.15 4.51
CA LEU A 72 -4.39 0.79 4.62
C LEU A 72 -5.52 -0.16 4.27
N VAL A 73 -5.46 -0.75 3.08
CA VAL A 73 -6.52 -1.61 2.58
C VAL A 73 -6.44 -3.00 3.19
N GLN A 74 -5.24 -3.56 3.20
CA GLN A 74 -5.06 -4.95 3.64
C GLN A 74 -3.61 -5.20 4.01
N VAL A 75 -3.40 -6.06 5.00
CA VAL A 75 -2.10 -6.66 5.27
C VAL A 75 -2.33 -8.16 5.26
N ILE A 76 -1.69 -8.86 4.33
CA ILE A 76 -1.83 -10.30 4.23
C ILE A 76 -0.43 -10.92 4.16
N GLY A 77 -0.06 -11.67 5.21
CA GLY A 77 1.29 -12.19 5.33
C GLY A 77 2.29 -11.04 5.32
N LYS A 78 3.20 -11.06 4.37
CA LYS A 78 4.22 -10.02 4.20
C LYS A 78 3.91 -9.08 3.03
N LYS A 79 2.63 -8.91 2.70
CA LYS A 79 2.19 -7.98 1.67
C LYS A 79 1.28 -6.93 2.28
N ILE A 80 1.49 -5.68 1.89
CA ILE A 80 0.73 -4.53 2.35
C ILE A 80 0.07 -3.90 1.14
N VAL A 81 -1.22 -3.59 1.24
CA VAL A 81 -1.97 -2.93 0.16
C VAL A 81 -2.41 -1.56 0.65
N LEU A 82 -2.06 -0.53 -0.11
CA LEU A 82 -2.37 0.86 0.19
C LEU A 82 -3.10 1.50 -0.96
N TYR A 83 -4.03 2.41 -0.64
CA TYR A 83 -4.82 3.12 -1.64
C TYR A 83 -4.86 4.61 -1.31
N LYS A 84 -4.70 5.45 -2.32
CA LYS A 84 -4.85 6.89 -2.20
C LYS A 84 -5.45 7.43 -3.50
N ALA A 85 -6.63 8.03 -3.41
CA ALA A 85 -7.29 8.60 -4.59
C ALA A 85 -6.46 9.75 -5.15
N ALA A 86 -6.28 9.77 -6.47
CA ALA A 86 -5.64 10.87 -7.17
C ALA A 86 -6.61 12.05 -7.26
N LYS A 87 -6.10 13.22 -7.67
CA LYS A 87 -6.95 14.39 -7.88
C LYS A 87 -8.01 14.11 -8.93
N LYS A 88 -7.65 13.34 -9.97
CA LYS A 88 -8.58 12.83 -10.97
C LYS A 88 -8.58 11.31 -10.85
N PRO A 89 -9.44 10.75 -10.01
CA PRO A 89 -9.39 9.31 -9.74
C PRO A 89 -9.62 8.46 -10.99
N VAL A 90 -8.77 7.45 -11.16
CA VAL A 90 -8.89 6.47 -12.22
C VAL A 90 -9.68 5.26 -11.73
N ILE A 91 -9.45 4.86 -10.48
CA ILE A 91 -10.18 3.76 -9.86
C ILE A 91 -11.51 4.28 -9.34
N LYS A 92 -12.60 3.69 -9.84
CA LYS A 92 -13.95 4.07 -9.42
C LYS A 92 -14.39 3.09 -8.34
N LEU A 93 -14.47 3.60 -7.12
CA LEU A 93 -14.91 2.78 -5.99
C LEU A 93 -16.43 2.57 -6.03
N PRO A 94 -16.92 1.38 -5.65
CA PRO A 94 -18.35 1.16 -5.50
C PRO A 94 -18.90 2.00 -4.36
N LYS A 95 -20.14 2.41 -4.49
CA LYS A 95 -20.80 3.23 -3.47
C LYS A 95 -21.29 2.38 -2.29
#